data_24bf7e752d45c891a4923c87a5328acb
#
_entry.id   24bf7e752d45c891a4923c87a5328acb
#
_cell.length_a   1.000
_cell.length_b   1.000
_cell.length_c   1.000
_cell.angle_alpha   90.00
_cell.angle_beta   90.00
_cell.angle_gamma   90.00
#
_symmetry.space_group_name_H-M   'P 1'
#
loop_
_entity.id
_entity.type
_entity.pdbx_description
1 polymer ?
#
loop_
_entity_poly.entity_id
_entity_poly.type
_entity_poly.pdbx_seq_one_letter_code
_entity_poly.pdbx_strand_id
1 'polypeptide(L)'
;MKLSMNMEYLVARLGNEKAASLVAEAGFDCVDYSLMDMINGDCVFNGADYIAEAQKVGRIFRDYGVPVRQAHAPFRFKDYEDPVAFRDHIFPTIARSVEAAAAMGAPIIVVHPLHYTDTSTPEEIFQRNMKFYNDLLPVCKACGIQVAVENMFRRDQRRGHIIHDSCSRAEEFCRYVDALDSEYFVACLDVGHVGLPVQEDEAWDFVYKLGHNRLKSLHIHDNDYKNDQHGVPYSGKIDWDKVTKALGQIDYTGDFTYEISMTGVIGQMEPELYPAALRYIHDIGRALVAKTEEYRVKSE
;
A
#
# COMPACT_ATOMS: atom_id res chain seq x y z
N MET A 1 14.64 -10.51 1.45
CA MET A 1 13.50 -9.58 1.40
C MET A 1 13.47 -8.73 2.67
N LYS A 2 13.16 -7.42 2.59
CA LYS A 2 13.05 -6.55 3.76
C LYS A 2 11.65 -6.63 4.35
N LEU A 3 11.55 -6.45 5.67
CA LEU A 3 10.29 -6.34 6.38
C LEU A 3 9.98 -4.87 6.66
N SER A 4 8.82 -4.42 6.19
CA SER A 4 8.36 -3.04 6.27
C SER A 4 7.09 -2.92 7.12
N MET A 5 6.85 -1.75 7.69
CA MET A 5 5.69 -1.46 8.54
C MET A 5 5.02 -0.16 8.10
N ASN A 6 3.69 -0.19 7.94
CA ASN A 6 2.89 1.03 7.73
C ASN A 6 2.92 1.90 8.98
N MET A 7 3.13 3.20 8.79
CA MET A 7 3.40 4.14 9.87
C MET A 7 2.22 5.05 10.24
N GLU A 8 1.08 4.96 9.55
CA GLU A 8 -0.05 5.89 9.71
C GLU A 8 -0.42 6.10 11.19
N TYR A 9 -0.74 5.02 11.88
CA TYR A 9 -1.18 5.09 13.27
C TYR A 9 -0.09 5.57 14.24
N LEU A 10 1.12 5.03 14.09
CA LEU A 10 2.22 5.35 15.01
C LEU A 10 2.67 6.80 14.86
N VAL A 11 2.76 7.29 13.62
CA VAL A 11 3.12 8.70 13.35
C VAL A 11 2.04 9.65 13.83
N ALA A 12 0.76 9.36 13.57
CA ALA A 12 -0.35 10.19 14.03
C ALA A 12 -0.41 10.31 15.56
N ARG A 13 -0.04 9.23 16.27
CA ARG A 13 -0.11 9.19 17.74
C ARG A 13 1.13 9.68 18.45
N LEU A 14 2.32 9.47 17.89
CA LEU A 14 3.61 9.65 18.58
C LEU A 14 4.54 10.65 17.89
N GLY A 15 4.24 11.04 16.67
CA GLY A 15 5.16 11.80 15.81
C GLY A 15 6.26 10.93 15.20
N ASN A 16 6.95 11.49 14.21
CA ASN A 16 7.89 10.74 13.37
C ASN A 16 9.08 10.14 14.17
N GLU A 17 9.70 10.90 15.04
CA GLU A 17 10.91 10.46 15.76
C GLU A 17 10.62 9.27 16.70
N LYS A 18 9.55 9.36 17.50
CA LYS A 18 9.20 8.30 18.44
C LYS A 18 8.71 7.05 17.71
N ALA A 19 7.93 7.23 16.64
CA ALA A 19 7.48 6.15 15.79
C ALA A 19 8.65 5.41 15.11
N ALA A 20 9.62 6.16 14.56
CA ALA A 20 10.83 5.59 13.94
C ALA A 20 11.67 4.80 14.95
N SER A 21 11.89 5.37 16.17
CA SER A 21 12.60 4.69 17.26
C SER A 21 11.96 3.34 17.61
N LEU A 22 10.65 3.31 17.82
CA LEU A 22 9.94 2.09 18.22
C LEU A 22 10.01 0.98 17.15
N VAL A 23 9.85 1.35 15.88
CA VAL A 23 9.90 0.39 14.76
C VAL A 23 11.31 -0.14 14.54
N ALA A 24 12.34 0.74 14.67
CA ALA A 24 13.74 0.33 14.64
C ALA A 24 14.10 -0.62 15.80
N GLU A 25 13.69 -0.29 17.02
CA GLU A 25 13.90 -1.13 18.22
C GLU A 25 13.22 -2.50 18.10
N ALA A 26 12.07 -2.57 17.41
CA ALA A 26 11.38 -3.83 17.13
C ALA A 26 12.10 -4.69 16.07
N GLY A 27 13.00 -4.12 15.26
CA GLY A 27 13.83 -4.83 14.28
C GLY A 27 13.35 -4.77 12.84
N PHE A 28 12.40 -3.90 12.49
CA PHE A 28 11.99 -3.69 11.11
C PHE A 28 13.13 -3.09 10.27
N ASP A 29 13.16 -3.37 8.96
CA ASP A 29 14.22 -2.89 8.05
C ASP A 29 13.89 -1.55 7.41
N CYS A 30 12.61 -1.22 7.26
CA CYS A 30 12.12 -0.04 6.57
C CYS A 30 10.66 0.21 6.91
N VAL A 31 10.11 1.28 6.34
CA VAL A 31 8.72 1.68 6.59
C VAL A 31 7.98 2.04 5.30
N ASP A 32 6.65 1.94 5.40
CA ASP A 32 5.67 2.50 4.49
C ASP A 32 5.06 3.75 5.14
N TYR A 33 5.20 4.91 4.49
CA TYR A 33 4.76 6.18 5.04
C TYR A 33 3.43 6.63 4.44
N SER A 34 2.40 6.73 5.28
CA SER A 34 1.08 7.22 4.84
C SER A 34 1.06 8.73 4.68
N LEU A 35 0.60 9.18 3.51
CA LEU A 35 0.33 10.59 3.19
C LEU A 35 -1.17 10.92 3.27
N MET A 36 -1.96 10.07 3.93
CA MET A 36 -3.42 10.21 4.05
C MET A 36 -3.84 11.58 4.60
N ASP A 37 -3.07 12.15 5.53
CA ASP A 37 -3.38 13.45 6.13
C ASP A 37 -3.38 14.60 5.12
N MET A 38 -2.84 14.43 3.92
CA MET A 38 -2.89 15.46 2.87
C MET A 38 -4.31 15.78 2.37
N ILE A 39 -5.30 14.94 2.68
CA ILE A 39 -6.72 15.30 2.47
C ILE A 39 -7.16 16.45 3.38
N ASN A 40 -6.46 16.70 4.48
CA ASN A 40 -6.72 17.80 5.40
C ASN A 40 -5.95 19.04 4.97
N GLY A 41 -6.60 20.19 4.96
CA GLY A 41 -6.02 21.44 4.46
C GLY A 41 -4.84 21.96 5.27
N ASP A 42 -4.70 21.55 6.53
CA ASP A 42 -3.65 21.96 7.47
C ASP A 42 -2.44 21.01 7.49
N CYS A 43 -2.41 19.98 6.66
CA CYS A 43 -1.28 19.08 6.54
C CYS A 43 -0.03 19.82 6.04
N VAL A 44 1.12 19.59 6.71
CA VAL A 44 2.40 20.25 6.37
C VAL A 44 2.84 20.00 4.93
N PHE A 45 2.46 18.85 4.36
CA PHE A 45 2.75 18.50 2.96
C PHE A 45 1.84 19.22 1.94
N ASN A 46 0.86 20.00 2.40
CA ASN A 46 0.06 20.90 1.55
C ASN A 46 0.65 22.32 1.50
N GLY A 47 1.62 22.65 2.37
CA GLY A 47 2.29 23.95 2.41
C GLY A 47 3.27 24.20 1.28
N ALA A 48 3.82 25.42 1.21
CA ALA A 48 4.79 25.81 0.18
C ALA A 48 6.11 25.02 0.29
N ASP A 49 6.53 24.68 1.52
CA ASP A 49 7.81 24.03 1.81
C ASP A 49 7.69 22.50 1.90
N TYR A 50 6.65 21.88 1.34
CA TYR A 50 6.33 20.46 1.48
C TYR A 50 7.50 19.52 1.12
N ILE A 51 8.34 19.87 0.15
CA ILE A 51 9.53 19.10 -0.22
C ILE A 51 10.56 19.10 0.93
N ALA A 52 10.81 20.25 1.55
CA ALA A 52 11.74 20.35 2.67
C ALA A 52 11.23 19.56 3.88
N GLU A 53 9.92 19.61 4.16
CA GLU A 53 9.30 18.81 5.22
C GLU A 53 9.37 17.30 4.92
N ALA A 54 9.11 16.89 3.68
CA ALA A 54 9.24 15.49 3.25
C ALA A 54 10.69 15.00 3.39
N GLN A 55 11.67 15.79 2.97
CA GLN A 55 13.10 15.47 3.15
C GLN A 55 13.48 15.35 4.63
N LYS A 56 12.91 16.20 5.51
CA LYS A 56 13.12 16.12 6.95
C LYS A 56 12.59 14.80 7.52
N VAL A 57 11.38 14.40 7.14
CA VAL A 57 10.80 13.11 7.52
C VAL A 57 11.68 11.96 7.03
N GLY A 58 12.07 11.95 5.75
CA GLY A 58 12.95 10.93 5.21
C GLY A 58 14.31 10.84 5.93
N ARG A 59 14.87 11.97 6.41
CA ARG A 59 16.09 11.97 7.24
C ARG A 59 15.83 11.30 8.59
N ILE A 60 14.74 11.65 9.29
CA ILE A 60 14.40 11.04 10.59
C ILE A 60 14.41 9.52 10.47
N PHE A 61 13.63 8.95 9.55
CA PHE A 61 13.54 7.50 9.41
C PHE A 61 14.88 6.85 9.01
N ARG A 62 15.68 7.50 8.17
CA ARG A 62 17.03 7.01 7.83
C ARG A 62 17.97 7.02 9.03
N ASP A 63 17.95 8.08 9.83
CA ASP A 63 18.84 8.24 11.00
C ASP A 63 18.56 7.19 12.08
N TYR A 64 17.31 6.71 12.17
CA TYR A 64 16.93 5.56 13.00
C TYR A 64 17.19 4.19 12.32
N GLY A 65 17.68 4.15 11.09
CA GLY A 65 18.00 2.90 10.37
C GLY A 65 16.81 2.21 9.72
N VAL A 66 15.64 2.86 9.66
CA VAL A 66 14.39 2.33 9.05
C VAL A 66 13.90 3.27 7.93
N PRO A 67 14.62 3.38 6.80
CA PRO A 67 14.29 4.34 5.75
C PRO A 67 12.88 4.13 5.19
N VAL A 68 12.26 5.21 4.69
CA VAL A 68 11.01 5.14 3.93
C VAL A 68 11.31 4.45 2.59
N ARG A 69 10.69 3.30 2.34
CA ARG A 69 10.88 2.54 1.10
C ARG A 69 9.60 2.35 0.30
N GLN A 70 8.47 2.55 0.94
CA GLN A 70 7.15 2.63 0.34
C GLN A 70 6.44 3.83 0.94
N ALA A 71 5.52 4.43 0.19
CA ALA A 71 4.59 5.42 0.70
C ALA A 71 3.18 5.12 0.19
N HIS A 72 2.18 5.69 0.85
CA HIS A 72 0.79 5.57 0.44
C HIS A 72 0.18 6.95 0.16
N ALA A 73 -0.37 7.14 -1.02
CA ALA A 73 -1.03 8.38 -1.41
C ALA A 73 -2.39 8.55 -0.71
N PRO A 74 -2.89 9.78 -0.53
CA PRO A 74 -4.23 10.02 -0.02
C PRO A 74 -5.30 9.52 -1.00
N PHE A 75 -6.40 8.93 -0.49
CA PHE A 75 -7.47 8.36 -1.33
C PHE A 75 -8.90 8.64 -0.84
N ARG A 76 -9.11 9.06 0.40
CA ARG A 76 -10.46 9.32 0.96
C ARG A 76 -10.97 10.72 0.64
N PHE A 77 -10.87 11.12 -0.62
CA PHE A 77 -11.38 12.42 -1.05
C PHE A 77 -12.90 12.42 -1.10
N LYS A 78 -13.50 13.52 -0.66
CA LYS A 78 -14.88 13.86 -0.98
C LYS A 78 -14.93 14.46 -2.38
N ASP A 79 -16.06 14.30 -3.05
CA ASP A 79 -16.34 14.95 -4.34
C ASP A 79 -15.33 14.62 -5.47
N TYR A 80 -14.62 13.46 -5.40
CA TYR A 80 -13.65 13.07 -6.42
C TYR A 80 -14.29 12.81 -7.80
N GLU A 81 -15.62 12.61 -7.85
CA GLU A 81 -16.40 12.48 -9.08
C GLU A 81 -16.78 13.88 -9.67
N ASP A 82 -16.62 14.98 -8.91
CA ASP A 82 -16.78 16.34 -9.43
C ASP A 82 -15.53 16.71 -10.26
N PRO A 83 -15.67 16.98 -11.59
CA PRO A 83 -14.53 17.26 -12.45
C PRO A 83 -13.77 18.53 -12.05
N VAL A 84 -14.43 19.51 -11.41
CA VAL A 84 -13.78 20.76 -10.96
C VAL A 84 -12.98 20.48 -9.69
N ALA A 85 -13.58 19.83 -8.70
CA ALA A 85 -12.88 19.44 -7.48
C ALA A 85 -11.70 18.50 -7.79
N PHE A 86 -11.88 17.55 -8.69
CA PHE A 86 -10.83 16.64 -9.12
C PHE A 86 -9.64 17.38 -9.73
N ARG A 87 -9.89 18.26 -10.72
CA ARG A 87 -8.85 19.02 -11.41
C ARG A 87 -8.12 19.98 -10.48
N ASP A 88 -8.86 20.73 -9.63
CA ASP A 88 -8.32 21.87 -8.91
C ASP A 88 -7.75 21.50 -7.53
N HIS A 89 -8.15 20.36 -6.97
CA HIS A 89 -7.76 19.93 -5.62
C HIS A 89 -7.25 18.50 -5.54
N ILE A 90 -8.00 17.50 -6.04
CA ILE A 90 -7.72 16.09 -5.77
C ILE A 90 -6.48 15.64 -6.53
N PHE A 91 -6.46 15.80 -7.85
CA PHE A 91 -5.31 15.41 -8.67
C PHE A 91 -4.02 16.15 -8.27
N PRO A 92 -4.02 17.48 -8.03
CA PRO A 92 -2.83 18.18 -7.52
C PRO A 92 -2.34 17.64 -6.17
N THR A 93 -3.24 17.25 -5.27
CA THR A 93 -2.86 16.66 -3.98
C THR A 93 -2.21 15.29 -4.15
N ILE A 94 -2.76 14.44 -5.02
CA ILE A 94 -2.16 13.13 -5.33
C ILE A 94 -0.80 13.33 -6.01
N ALA A 95 -0.69 14.22 -7.00
CA ALA A 95 0.59 14.51 -7.66
C ALA A 95 1.65 15.00 -6.68
N ARG A 96 1.29 15.90 -5.77
CA ARG A 96 2.15 16.39 -4.69
C ARG A 96 2.55 15.28 -3.72
N SER A 97 1.68 14.30 -3.45
CA SER A 97 2.03 13.15 -2.61
C SER A 97 3.13 12.29 -3.25
N VAL A 98 3.11 12.14 -4.58
CA VAL A 98 4.17 11.46 -5.34
C VAL A 98 5.52 12.19 -5.18
N GLU A 99 5.51 13.52 -5.30
CA GLU A 99 6.72 14.35 -5.11
C GLU A 99 7.24 14.29 -3.66
N ALA A 100 6.34 14.33 -2.67
CA ALA A 100 6.68 14.22 -1.25
C ALA A 100 7.28 12.83 -0.93
N ALA A 101 6.68 11.75 -1.43
CA ALA A 101 7.19 10.39 -1.25
C ALA A 101 8.61 10.24 -1.82
N ALA A 102 8.84 10.74 -3.03
CA ALA A 102 10.18 10.75 -3.63
C ALA A 102 11.18 11.57 -2.80
N ALA A 103 10.77 12.73 -2.29
CA ALA A 103 11.60 13.58 -1.42
C ALA A 103 11.92 12.91 -0.07
N MET A 104 11.05 12.05 0.46
CA MET A 104 11.32 11.20 1.64
C MET A 104 12.36 10.12 1.33
N GLY A 105 12.54 9.76 0.04
CA GLY A 105 13.44 8.71 -0.42
C GLY A 105 12.74 7.39 -0.73
N ALA A 106 11.41 7.37 -0.81
CA ALA A 106 10.65 6.20 -1.23
C ALA A 106 10.85 5.93 -2.74
N PRO A 107 11.22 4.72 -3.14
CA PRO A 107 11.29 4.34 -4.55
C PRO A 107 9.92 4.05 -5.16
N ILE A 108 8.88 3.85 -4.33
CA ILE A 108 7.54 3.45 -4.75
C ILE A 108 6.48 4.12 -3.86
N ILE A 109 5.38 4.52 -4.49
CA ILE A 109 4.18 5.02 -3.79
C ILE A 109 2.94 4.27 -4.28
N VAL A 110 2.13 3.79 -3.35
CA VAL A 110 0.84 3.17 -3.67
C VAL A 110 -0.18 4.27 -3.96
N VAL A 111 -0.88 4.16 -5.07
CA VAL A 111 -1.95 5.08 -5.48
C VAL A 111 -3.16 4.26 -5.91
N HIS A 112 -4.26 4.37 -5.18
CA HIS A 112 -5.49 3.64 -5.50
C HIS A 112 -6.03 4.00 -6.89
N PRO A 113 -6.60 3.04 -7.64
CA PRO A 113 -7.49 3.38 -8.73
C PRO A 113 -8.64 4.26 -8.23
N LEU A 114 -9.10 5.16 -9.07
CA LEU A 114 -10.29 5.96 -8.76
C LEU A 114 -11.53 5.06 -8.73
N HIS A 115 -12.27 5.19 -7.67
CA HIS A 115 -13.52 4.48 -7.44
C HIS A 115 -14.70 5.32 -7.95
N TYR A 116 -15.57 4.74 -8.77
CA TYR A 116 -16.74 5.43 -9.32
C TYR A 116 -18.02 4.80 -8.81
N THR A 117 -18.93 5.63 -8.29
CA THR A 117 -20.25 5.21 -7.77
C THR A 117 -21.38 5.40 -8.78
N ASP A 118 -21.09 6.06 -9.89
CA ASP A 118 -22.01 6.30 -10.99
C ASP A 118 -22.39 5.01 -11.74
N THR A 119 -23.16 5.14 -12.83
CA THR A 119 -23.61 4.00 -13.65
C THR A 119 -22.59 3.56 -14.70
N SER A 120 -21.31 3.94 -14.55
CA SER A 120 -20.26 3.61 -15.50
C SER A 120 -20.07 2.10 -15.64
N THR A 121 -19.82 1.68 -16.86
CA THR A 121 -19.43 0.30 -17.17
C THR A 121 -17.99 0.03 -16.68
N PRO A 122 -17.60 -1.24 -16.47
CA PRO A 122 -16.20 -1.57 -16.13
C PRO A 122 -15.18 -1.03 -17.13
N GLU A 123 -15.53 -0.98 -18.43
CA GLU A 123 -14.65 -0.43 -19.46
C GLU A 123 -14.50 1.09 -19.34
N GLU A 124 -15.57 1.83 -19.05
CA GLU A 124 -15.50 3.27 -18.81
C GLU A 124 -14.66 3.59 -17.56
N ILE A 125 -14.81 2.81 -16.48
CA ILE A 125 -14.00 2.94 -15.27
C ILE A 125 -12.53 2.68 -15.61
N PHE A 126 -12.23 1.62 -16.37
CA PHE A 126 -10.89 1.32 -16.84
C PHE A 126 -10.29 2.48 -17.61
N GLN A 127 -11.00 3.04 -18.60
CA GLN A 127 -10.49 4.15 -19.41
C GLN A 127 -10.24 5.42 -18.60
N ARG A 128 -11.11 5.73 -17.62
CA ARG A 128 -10.90 6.86 -16.70
C ARG A 128 -9.66 6.66 -15.83
N ASN A 129 -9.44 5.45 -15.32
CA ASN A 129 -8.25 5.13 -14.53
C ASN A 129 -6.97 5.16 -15.39
N MET A 130 -7.03 4.68 -16.65
CA MET A 130 -5.90 4.80 -17.58
C MET A 130 -5.52 6.28 -17.80
N LYS A 131 -6.52 7.14 -18.00
CA LYS A 131 -6.27 8.58 -18.11
C LYS A 131 -5.64 9.14 -16.85
N PHE A 132 -6.19 8.82 -15.68
CA PHE A 132 -5.70 9.30 -14.38
C PHE A 132 -4.23 8.93 -14.16
N TYR A 133 -3.86 7.67 -14.33
CA TYR A 133 -2.47 7.24 -14.17
C TYR A 133 -1.53 7.82 -15.23
N ASN A 134 -1.96 7.91 -16.49
CA ASN A 134 -1.17 8.57 -17.52
C ASN A 134 -0.94 10.06 -17.24
N ASP A 135 -1.89 10.74 -16.63
CA ASP A 135 -1.72 12.15 -16.20
C ASP A 135 -0.69 12.27 -15.04
N LEU A 136 -0.46 11.21 -14.24
CA LEU A 136 0.59 11.16 -13.21
C LEU A 136 2.00 10.84 -13.77
N LEU A 137 2.11 10.24 -14.96
CA LEU A 137 3.38 9.81 -15.53
C LEU A 137 4.46 10.89 -15.59
N PRO A 138 4.15 12.15 -15.95
CA PRO A 138 5.16 13.21 -15.95
C PRO A 138 5.80 13.44 -14.57
N VAL A 139 5.00 13.38 -13.50
CA VAL A 139 5.48 13.55 -12.12
C VAL A 139 6.35 12.35 -11.72
N CYS A 140 5.90 11.13 -12.04
CA CYS A 140 6.67 9.91 -11.77
C CYS A 140 8.06 9.97 -12.42
N LYS A 141 8.13 10.37 -13.69
CA LYS A 141 9.38 10.54 -14.44
C LYS A 141 10.28 11.62 -13.84
N ALA A 142 9.71 12.78 -13.50
CA ALA A 142 10.47 13.88 -12.93
C ALA A 142 11.08 13.53 -11.57
N CYS A 143 10.39 12.73 -10.77
CA CYS A 143 10.82 12.32 -9.43
C CYS A 143 11.61 10.99 -9.41
N GLY A 144 11.58 10.20 -10.48
CA GLY A 144 12.21 8.88 -10.53
C GLY A 144 11.57 7.87 -9.58
N ILE A 145 10.26 7.96 -9.33
CA ILE A 145 9.50 7.13 -8.40
C ILE A 145 8.46 6.29 -9.15
N GLN A 146 8.26 5.04 -8.75
CA GLN A 146 7.19 4.19 -9.27
C GLN A 146 5.87 4.43 -8.54
N VAL A 147 4.78 4.40 -9.28
CA VAL A 147 3.41 4.32 -8.74
C VAL A 147 2.96 2.86 -8.79
N ALA A 148 2.57 2.34 -7.65
CA ALA A 148 1.98 1.01 -7.54
C ALA A 148 0.45 1.11 -7.52
N VAL A 149 -0.19 0.53 -8.54
CA VAL A 149 -1.65 0.35 -8.59
C VAL A 149 -2.05 -0.74 -7.62
N GLU A 150 -3.13 -0.56 -6.87
CA GLU A 150 -3.59 -1.52 -5.88
C GLU A 150 -4.91 -2.20 -6.29
N ASN A 151 -5.11 -3.45 -5.88
CA ASN A 151 -6.36 -4.16 -6.05
C ASN A 151 -7.37 -3.73 -4.98
N MET A 152 -8.55 -3.32 -5.43
CA MET A 152 -9.56 -2.70 -4.56
C MET A 152 -10.82 -3.56 -4.43
N PHE A 153 -11.61 -3.21 -3.44
CA PHE A 153 -12.99 -3.68 -3.27
C PHE A 153 -13.91 -2.49 -2.97
N ARG A 154 -15.21 -2.70 -3.04
CA ARG A 154 -16.20 -1.71 -2.58
C ARG A 154 -17.36 -2.37 -1.84
N ARG A 155 -18.11 -1.57 -1.11
CA ARG A 155 -19.38 -2.03 -0.50
C ARG A 155 -20.56 -1.63 -1.37
N ASP A 156 -21.43 -2.60 -1.66
CA ASP A 156 -22.76 -2.30 -2.20
C ASP A 156 -23.53 -1.51 -1.13
N GLN A 157 -23.73 -0.22 -1.37
CA GLN A 157 -24.38 0.69 -0.43
C GLN A 157 -25.83 0.27 -0.12
N ARG A 158 -26.48 -0.44 -1.04
CA ARG A 158 -27.87 -0.88 -0.87
C ARG A 158 -27.96 -2.21 -0.11
N ARG A 159 -27.03 -3.14 -0.35
CA ARG A 159 -27.07 -4.50 0.19
C ARG A 159 -26.10 -4.72 1.35
N GLY A 160 -25.13 -3.84 1.52
CA GLY A 160 -24.17 -3.85 2.62
C GLY A 160 -23.07 -4.91 2.54
N HIS A 161 -22.99 -5.71 1.46
CA HIS A 161 -21.91 -6.66 1.28
C HIS A 161 -20.80 -6.13 0.37
N ILE A 162 -19.64 -6.77 0.44
CA ILE A 162 -18.48 -6.42 -0.38
C ILE A 162 -18.67 -6.96 -1.79
N ILE A 163 -18.32 -6.17 -2.79
CA ILE A 163 -18.37 -6.49 -4.21
C ILE A 163 -17.06 -6.09 -4.89
N HIS A 164 -16.88 -6.54 -6.11
CA HIS A 164 -15.74 -6.19 -6.93
C HIS A 164 -15.64 -4.68 -7.21
N ASP A 165 -14.39 -4.21 -7.27
CA ASP A 165 -14.01 -2.89 -7.76
C ASP A 165 -12.80 -3.02 -8.69
N SER A 166 -12.15 -1.93 -9.07
CA SER A 166 -10.98 -1.91 -9.96
C SER A 166 -9.88 -2.83 -9.44
N CYS A 167 -9.29 -3.61 -10.33
CA CYS A 167 -8.20 -4.55 -10.05
C CYS A 167 -8.56 -5.68 -9.06
N SER A 168 -9.83 -5.88 -8.73
CA SER A 168 -10.28 -6.93 -7.80
C SER A 168 -10.28 -8.34 -8.40
N ARG A 169 -9.99 -8.48 -9.69
CA ARG A 169 -9.75 -9.74 -10.38
C ARG A 169 -8.35 -9.76 -10.95
N ALA A 170 -7.66 -10.88 -10.86
CA ALA A 170 -6.25 -10.95 -11.22
C ALA A 170 -5.99 -10.62 -12.71
N GLU A 171 -6.87 -11.06 -13.63
CA GLU A 171 -6.76 -10.72 -15.05
C GLU A 171 -6.97 -9.23 -15.31
N GLU A 172 -7.94 -8.61 -14.66
CA GLU A 172 -8.18 -7.17 -14.75
C GLU A 172 -6.97 -6.41 -14.20
N PHE A 173 -6.41 -6.85 -13.08
CA PHE A 173 -5.24 -6.22 -12.48
C PHE A 173 -4.02 -6.27 -13.41
N CYS A 174 -3.74 -7.44 -14.02
CA CYS A 174 -2.71 -7.56 -15.05
C CYS A 174 -2.98 -6.60 -16.22
N ARG A 175 -4.25 -6.51 -16.68
CA ARG A 175 -4.64 -5.61 -17.77
C ARG A 175 -4.36 -4.14 -17.42
N TYR A 176 -4.62 -3.70 -16.17
CA TYR A 176 -4.33 -2.32 -15.73
C TYR A 176 -2.84 -2.01 -15.85
N VAL A 177 -1.99 -2.85 -15.29
CA VAL A 177 -0.53 -2.64 -15.28
C VAL A 177 0.03 -2.71 -16.70
N ASP A 178 -0.40 -3.70 -17.52
CA ASP A 178 0.09 -3.86 -18.89
C ASP A 178 -0.33 -2.72 -19.82
N ALA A 179 -1.55 -2.19 -19.64
CA ALA A 179 -2.05 -1.10 -20.48
C ALA A 179 -1.38 0.25 -20.19
N LEU A 180 -0.82 0.43 -19.00
CA LEU A 180 -0.04 1.62 -18.65
C LEU A 180 1.33 1.62 -19.33
N ASP A 181 1.84 0.47 -19.77
CA ASP A 181 3.03 0.27 -20.61
C ASP A 181 4.21 1.19 -20.23
N SER A 182 4.54 1.25 -18.96
CA SER A 182 5.61 2.11 -18.45
C SER A 182 6.27 1.49 -17.22
N GLU A 183 7.60 1.57 -17.15
CA GLU A 183 8.39 1.15 -15.99
C GLU A 183 8.02 1.89 -14.67
N TYR A 184 7.30 3.00 -14.79
CA TYR A 184 6.84 3.79 -13.64
C TYR A 184 5.53 3.28 -13.03
N PHE A 185 4.85 2.32 -13.66
CA PHE A 185 3.62 1.74 -13.12
C PHE A 185 3.79 0.24 -12.87
N VAL A 186 3.50 -0.17 -11.64
CA VAL A 186 3.64 -1.54 -11.16
C VAL A 186 2.42 -1.93 -10.32
N ALA A 187 2.35 -3.17 -9.86
CA ALA A 187 1.30 -3.63 -8.97
C ALA A 187 1.73 -3.57 -7.49
N CYS A 188 0.82 -3.09 -6.64
CA CYS A 188 0.78 -3.37 -5.22
C CYS A 188 -0.32 -4.40 -4.97
N LEU A 189 0.02 -5.60 -4.55
CA LEU A 189 -1.00 -6.58 -4.14
C LEU A 189 -1.32 -6.39 -2.67
N ASP A 190 -2.54 -5.93 -2.39
CA ASP A 190 -3.14 -6.10 -1.08
C ASP A 190 -3.70 -7.52 -0.98
N VAL A 191 -3.06 -8.31 -0.12
CA VAL A 191 -3.36 -9.74 0.07
C VAL A 191 -4.72 -9.93 0.75
N GLY A 192 -5.07 -9.02 1.66
CA GLY A 192 -6.34 -9.07 2.38
C GLY A 192 -7.55 -8.71 1.51
N HIS A 193 -7.37 -7.82 0.54
CA HIS A 193 -8.45 -7.39 -0.35
C HIS A 193 -8.95 -8.51 -1.28
N VAL A 194 -8.09 -9.47 -1.64
CA VAL A 194 -8.42 -10.51 -2.63
C VAL A 194 -9.63 -11.34 -2.24
N GLY A 195 -9.69 -11.82 -1.01
CA GLY A 195 -10.76 -12.71 -0.56
C GLY A 195 -12.05 -12.02 -0.11
N LEU A 196 -12.09 -10.68 -0.12
CA LEU A 196 -13.27 -9.93 0.35
C LEU A 196 -14.45 -9.96 -0.64
N PRO A 197 -14.28 -9.72 -1.95
CA PRO A 197 -15.31 -10.03 -2.92
C PRO A 197 -15.43 -11.56 -3.10
N VAL A 198 -16.63 -12.05 -3.31
CA VAL A 198 -16.81 -13.48 -3.63
C VAL A 198 -16.20 -13.80 -4.98
N GLN A 199 -15.14 -14.59 -5.00
CA GLN A 199 -14.44 -15.03 -6.21
C GLN A 199 -13.74 -16.39 -5.99
N GLU A 200 -13.27 -17.00 -7.09
CA GLU A 200 -12.56 -18.29 -7.06
C GLU A 200 -11.06 -18.11 -6.83
N ASP A 201 -10.48 -16.98 -7.29
CA ASP A 201 -9.07 -16.68 -7.12
C ASP A 201 -8.74 -16.32 -5.67
N GLU A 202 -7.63 -16.87 -5.20
CA GLU A 202 -7.05 -16.60 -3.89
C GLU A 202 -5.82 -15.70 -4.02
N ALA A 203 -5.30 -15.18 -2.91
CA ALA A 203 -4.16 -14.26 -2.92
C ALA A 203 -2.93 -14.82 -3.65
N TRP A 204 -2.64 -16.12 -3.51
CA TRP A 204 -1.52 -16.77 -4.21
C TRP A 204 -1.75 -16.87 -5.73
N ASP A 205 -3.00 -16.95 -6.21
CA ASP A 205 -3.31 -16.95 -7.64
C ASP A 205 -3.01 -15.57 -8.24
N PHE A 206 -3.34 -14.48 -7.53
CA PHE A 206 -2.92 -13.12 -7.89
C PHE A 206 -1.40 -12.99 -7.97
N VAL A 207 -0.67 -13.53 -7.00
CA VAL A 207 0.80 -13.53 -7.01
C VAL A 207 1.33 -14.19 -8.28
N TYR A 208 0.82 -15.38 -8.64
CA TYR A 208 1.28 -16.09 -9.84
C TYR A 208 0.91 -15.35 -11.13
N LYS A 209 -0.31 -14.81 -11.23
CA LYS A 209 -0.78 -14.10 -12.44
C LYS A 209 -0.07 -12.78 -12.66
N LEU A 210 0.18 -12.01 -11.61
CA LEU A 210 0.97 -10.77 -11.68
C LEU A 210 2.43 -11.08 -12.01
N GLY A 211 3.00 -12.09 -11.38
CA GLY A 211 4.37 -12.54 -11.61
C GLY A 211 5.43 -11.53 -11.21
N HIS A 212 6.69 -11.90 -11.42
CA HIS A 212 7.87 -11.10 -11.03
C HIS A 212 7.86 -9.67 -11.59
N ASN A 213 7.44 -9.52 -12.85
CA ASN A 213 7.62 -8.24 -13.55
C ASN A 213 6.62 -7.16 -13.10
N ARG A 214 5.36 -7.53 -12.83
CA ARG A 214 4.30 -6.57 -12.45
C ARG A 214 4.28 -6.31 -10.95
N LEU A 215 4.45 -7.36 -10.12
CA LEU A 215 4.33 -7.26 -8.67
C LEU A 215 5.61 -6.70 -8.05
N LYS A 216 5.55 -5.48 -7.51
CA LYS A 216 6.69 -4.79 -6.91
C LYS A 216 6.43 -4.27 -5.50
N SER A 217 5.18 -4.27 -5.06
CA SER A 217 4.75 -3.79 -3.76
C SER A 217 3.69 -4.72 -3.17
N LEU A 218 3.61 -4.76 -1.85
CA LEU A 218 2.64 -5.57 -1.09
C LEU A 218 2.01 -4.73 0.01
N HIS A 219 0.74 -5.02 0.29
CA HIS A 219 0.09 -4.76 1.57
C HIS A 219 -0.27 -6.10 2.21
N ILE A 220 0.29 -6.35 3.37
CA ILE A 220 0.18 -7.63 4.08
C ILE A 220 -0.64 -7.42 5.35
N HIS A 221 -1.80 -8.04 5.37
CA HIS A 221 -2.65 -8.16 6.55
C HIS A 221 -3.57 -9.37 6.42
N ASP A 222 -4.21 -9.78 7.49
CA ASP A 222 -5.13 -10.91 7.54
C ASP A 222 -6.56 -10.46 7.82
N ASN A 223 -7.54 -11.26 7.42
CA ASN A 223 -8.95 -11.02 7.69
C ASN A 223 -9.79 -12.31 7.68
N ASP A 224 -11.09 -12.17 7.93
CA ASP A 224 -12.06 -13.26 8.02
C ASP A 224 -12.79 -13.54 6.68
N TYR A 225 -12.36 -12.95 5.58
CA TYR A 225 -13.02 -12.93 4.27
C TYR A 225 -14.42 -12.28 4.24
N LYS A 226 -14.73 -11.49 5.27
CA LYS A 226 -16.03 -10.77 5.38
C LYS A 226 -15.83 -9.28 5.62
N ASN A 227 -14.77 -8.95 6.33
CA ASN A 227 -14.46 -7.58 6.73
C ASN A 227 -12.99 -7.32 6.46
N ASP A 228 -12.72 -6.11 6.03
CA ASP A 228 -11.36 -5.60 5.87
C ASP A 228 -10.79 -5.23 7.25
N GLN A 229 -10.23 -6.24 7.92
CA GLN A 229 -9.85 -6.14 9.33
C GLN A 229 -8.43 -5.65 9.55
N HIS A 230 -7.59 -5.73 8.52
CA HIS A 230 -6.16 -5.42 8.62
C HIS A 230 -5.49 -6.11 9.84
N GLY A 231 -5.81 -7.40 10.02
CA GLY A 231 -5.31 -8.21 11.14
C GLY A 231 -3.84 -8.62 10.96
N VAL A 232 -3.21 -9.04 12.05
CA VAL A 232 -1.89 -9.65 12.00
C VAL A 232 -1.99 -11.01 11.28
N PRO A 233 -1.06 -11.37 10.38
CA PRO A 233 -1.04 -12.71 9.77
C PRO A 233 -1.21 -13.84 10.79
N TYR A 234 -1.95 -14.88 10.42
CA TYR A 234 -2.43 -15.98 11.24
C TYR A 234 -3.56 -15.63 12.24
N SER A 235 -4.06 -14.39 12.26
CA SER A 235 -5.25 -14.05 13.05
C SER A 235 -6.58 -14.21 12.29
N GLY A 236 -6.51 -14.41 10.99
CA GLY A 236 -7.65 -14.55 10.07
C GLY A 236 -7.67 -15.89 9.34
N LYS A 237 -7.95 -15.85 8.03
CA LYS A 237 -8.20 -17.05 7.22
C LYS A 237 -7.28 -17.21 6.01
N ILE A 238 -6.41 -16.25 5.75
CA ILE A 238 -5.50 -16.30 4.60
C ILE A 238 -4.50 -17.43 4.77
N ASP A 239 -4.31 -18.22 3.71
CA ASP A 239 -3.33 -19.33 3.69
C ASP A 239 -1.92 -18.77 3.44
N TRP A 240 -1.24 -18.41 4.52
CA TRP A 240 0.10 -17.83 4.48
C TRP A 240 1.16 -18.77 3.92
N ASP A 241 0.97 -20.08 4.02
CA ASP A 241 1.90 -21.06 3.45
C ASP A 241 1.86 -21.01 1.91
N LYS A 242 0.67 -20.87 1.33
CA LYS A 242 0.52 -20.71 -0.13
C LYS A 242 0.96 -19.34 -0.62
N VAL A 243 0.65 -18.27 0.10
CA VAL A 243 1.07 -16.90 -0.26
C VAL A 243 2.60 -16.79 -0.27
N THR A 244 3.27 -17.23 0.80
CA THR A 244 4.74 -17.20 0.90
C THR A 244 5.41 -18.07 -0.15
N LYS A 245 4.84 -19.25 -0.43
CA LYS A 245 5.31 -20.12 -1.50
C LYS A 245 5.21 -19.44 -2.86
N ALA A 246 4.08 -18.83 -3.18
CA ALA A 246 3.87 -18.13 -4.45
C ALA A 246 4.86 -16.97 -4.62
N LEU A 247 5.03 -16.13 -3.59
CA LEU A 247 5.99 -15.03 -3.59
C LEU A 247 7.43 -15.53 -3.84
N GLY A 248 7.84 -16.62 -3.19
CA GLY A 248 9.15 -17.22 -3.42
C GLY A 248 9.32 -17.75 -4.84
N GLN A 249 8.31 -18.45 -5.36
CA GLN A 249 8.36 -19.07 -6.70
C GLN A 249 8.37 -18.07 -7.86
N ILE A 250 7.75 -16.89 -7.70
CA ILE A 250 7.86 -15.81 -8.71
C ILE A 250 9.13 -14.97 -8.54
N ASP A 251 10.00 -15.30 -7.59
CA ASP A 251 11.17 -14.49 -7.20
C ASP A 251 10.80 -13.04 -6.88
N TYR A 252 9.81 -12.83 -6.02
CA TYR A 252 9.40 -11.49 -5.61
C TYR A 252 10.55 -10.74 -4.94
N THR A 253 10.87 -9.53 -5.41
CA THR A 253 12.03 -8.73 -4.96
C THR A 253 11.68 -7.47 -4.19
N GLY A 254 10.40 -7.15 -4.07
CA GLY A 254 9.94 -6.01 -3.26
C GLY A 254 10.05 -6.27 -1.75
N ASP A 255 9.58 -5.32 -0.97
CA ASP A 255 9.55 -5.42 0.49
C ASP A 255 8.27 -6.14 0.96
N PHE A 256 8.36 -6.88 2.07
CA PHE A 256 7.21 -7.47 2.74
C PHE A 256 6.61 -6.42 3.67
N THR A 257 5.63 -5.67 3.15
CA THR A 257 5.10 -4.48 3.80
C THR A 257 3.81 -4.78 4.53
N TYR A 258 3.83 -4.62 5.83
CA TYR A 258 2.63 -4.70 6.65
C TYR A 258 1.74 -3.47 6.52
N GLU A 259 0.45 -3.72 6.31
CA GLU A 259 -0.63 -2.74 6.46
C GLU A 259 -1.63 -3.20 7.54
N ILE A 260 -1.12 -3.39 8.73
CA ILE A 260 -1.88 -3.87 9.88
C ILE A 260 -2.59 -2.69 10.57
N SER A 261 -3.86 -2.88 10.95
CA SER A 261 -4.59 -1.93 11.78
C SER A 261 -4.00 -1.84 13.19
N MET A 262 -3.04 -0.95 13.39
CA MET A 262 -2.45 -0.72 14.69
C MET A 262 -3.47 -0.25 15.74
N THR A 263 -4.56 0.39 15.34
CA THR A 263 -5.70 0.68 16.23
C THR A 263 -6.27 -0.60 16.82
N GLY A 264 -6.43 -1.65 16.02
CA GLY A 264 -6.91 -2.96 16.48
C GLY A 264 -5.93 -3.70 17.38
N VAL A 265 -4.62 -3.48 17.18
CA VAL A 265 -3.57 -4.18 17.93
C VAL A 265 -3.19 -3.44 19.22
N ILE A 266 -2.90 -2.14 19.14
CA ILE A 266 -2.37 -1.36 20.27
C ILE A 266 -3.25 -0.18 20.69
N GLY A 267 -4.39 0.03 20.03
CA GLY A 267 -5.23 1.23 20.25
C GLY A 267 -5.71 1.45 21.68
N GLN A 268 -5.86 0.35 22.44
CA GLN A 268 -6.27 0.38 23.86
C GLN A 268 -5.13 0.00 24.81
N MET A 269 -3.90 -0.23 24.29
CA MET A 269 -2.74 -0.57 25.12
C MET A 269 -2.13 0.69 25.76
N GLU A 270 -1.55 0.52 26.93
CA GLU A 270 -0.65 1.51 27.50
C GLU A 270 0.63 1.61 26.64
N PRO A 271 1.19 2.82 26.43
CA PRO A 271 2.35 3.01 25.55
C PRO A 271 3.56 2.16 25.87
N GLU A 272 3.72 1.78 27.15
CA GLU A 272 4.80 0.91 27.62
C GLU A 272 4.76 -0.50 27.03
N LEU A 273 3.61 -0.93 26.51
CA LEU A 273 3.41 -2.23 25.88
C LEU A 273 3.68 -2.22 24.37
N TYR A 274 3.79 -1.04 23.74
CA TYR A 274 4.02 -0.94 22.29
C TYR A 274 5.26 -1.70 21.80
N PRO A 275 6.42 -1.65 22.49
CA PRO A 275 7.59 -2.41 22.06
C PRO A 275 7.35 -3.93 22.00
N ALA A 276 6.58 -4.47 22.94
CA ALA A 276 6.25 -5.91 22.97
C ALA A 276 5.30 -6.28 21.82
N ALA A 277 4.27 -5.47 21.56
CA ALA A 277 3.35 -5.67 20.45
C ALA A 277 4.04 -5.58 19.08
N LEU A 278 4.89 -4.58 18.87
CA LEU A 278 5.64 -4.42 17.63
C LEU A 278 6.64 -5.58 17.41
N ARG A 279 7.28 -6.08 18.45
CA ARG A 279 8.16 -7.24 18.37
C ARG A 279 7.39 -8.51 17.99
N TYR A 280 6.21 -8.73 18.55
CA TYR A 280 5.32 -9.83 18.17
C TYR A 280 4.99 -9.79 16.68
N ILE A 281 4.59 -8.62 16.16
CA ILE A 281 4.28 -8.43 14.73
C ILE A 281 5.53 -8.65 13.87
N HIS A 282 6.67 -8.10 14.30
CA HIS A 282 7.96 -8.28 13.62
C HIS A 282 8.36 -9.75 13.51
N ASP A 283 8.26 -10.53 14.58
CA ASP A 283 8.68 -11.93 14.60
C ASP A 283 7.81 -12.80 13.66
N ILE A 284 6.52 -12.53 13.59
CA ILE A 284 5.62 -13.15 12.60
C ILE A 284 6.08 -12.81 11.18
N GLY A 285 6.36 -11.53 10.90
CA GLY A 285 6.83 -11.10 9.57
C GLY A 285 8.15 -11.75 9.19
N ARG A 286 9.09 -11.85 10.10
CA ARG A 286 10.37 -12.54 9.85
C ARG A 286 10.18 -14.01 9.53
N ALA A 287 9.26 -14.68 10.20
CA ALA A 287 8.94 -16.08 9.90
C ALA A 287 8.36 -16.21 8.47
N LEU A 288 7.46 -15.31 8.06
CA LEU A 288 6.87 -15.31 6.70
C LEU A 288 7.91 -14.96 5.63
N VAL A 289 8.78 -13.98 5.90
CA VAL A 289 9.91 -13.65 5.01
C VAL A 289 10.83 -14.85 4.86
N ALA A 290 11.21 -15.52 5.95
CA ALA A 290 12.06 -16.71 5.91
C ALA A 290 11.43 -17.84 5.07
N LYS A 291 10.13 -18.13 5.26
CA LYS A 291 9.39 -19.09 4.43
C LYS A 291 9.42 -18.70 2.94
N THR A 292 9.23 -17.43 2.62
CA THR A 292 9.30 -16.97 1.22
C THR A 292 10.68 -17.22 0.61
N GLU A 293 11.76 -16.92 1.36
CA GLU A 293 13.13 -17.13 0.90
C GLU A 293 13.46 -18.63 0.69
N GLU A 294 12.86 -19.56 1.48
CA GLU A 294 13.01 -21.00 1.30
C GLU A 294 12.47 -21.48 -0.06
N TYR A 295 11.41 -20.84 -0.56
CA TYR A 295 10.79 -21.18 -1.85
C TYR A 295 11.39 -20.44 -3.05
N ARG A 296 12.34 -19.52 -2.83
CA ARG A 296 13.01 -18.86 -3.95
C ARG A 296 13.70 -19.88 -4.83
N VAL A 297 13.42 -19.78 -6.12
CA VAL A 297 14.15 -20.54 -7.13
C VAL A 297 15.59 -20.05 -7.11
N LYS A 298 16.52 -20.90 -6.68
CA LYS A 298 17.93 -20.60 -6.80
C LYS A 298 18.25 -20.58 -8.29
N SER A 299 18.57 -19.42 -8.83
CA SER A 299 19.17 -19.33 -10.16
C SER A 299 20.46 -20.15 -10.15
N GLU A 300 20.47 -21.24 -10.91
CA GLU A 300 21.66 -22.04 -11.18
C GLU A 300 22.68 -21.24 -12.01
#